data_44ad5b993c2bcfe395e4c32394e2d2c4
#
_entry.id   44ad5b993c2bcfe395e4c32394e2d2c4
#
_cell.length_a   1.000
_cell.length_b   1.000
_cell.length_c   1.000
_cell.angle_alpha   90.00
_cell.angle_beta   90.00
_cell.angle_gamma   90.00
#
_symmetry.space_group_name_H-M   'P 1'
#
loop_
_entity.id
_entity.type
_entity.pdbx_description
1 polymer ?
#
loop_
_entity_poly.entity_id
_entity_poly.type
_entity_poly.pdbx_seq_one_letter_code
_entity_poly.pdbx_strand_id
1 'polypeptide(L)'
;MDDYGLVSIITPTWACAPFICETIRSIQAQTYQNWELLIQDDCSTDNTLEVIRPYLDKDSRIKYECNPRNSGAAITRNNALRRAKGRWITFLDSDDLWMPKKLEHQLKFMVEKGYAFSYHEYTEMSEDGKDLGIYVSGLSKVGKLAMYACCWPGCLAVMYD
;
A
#
# COMPACT_ATOMS: atom_id res chain seq x y z
N MET A 1 -5.21 -21.10 6.09
CA MET A 1 -5.55 -19.94 5.23
C MET A 1 -5.06 -20.31 3.84
N ASP A 2 -5.88 -20.06 2.82
CA ASP A 2 -5.52 -20.39 1.45
C ASP A 2 -4.34 -19.53 1.00
N ASP A 3 -3.39 -20.11 0.27
CA ASP A 3 -2.26 -19.38 -0.29
C ASP A 3 -2.65 -18.87 -1.70
N TYR A 4 -2.86 -17.58 -1.82
CA TYR A 4 -3.19 -16.91 -3.08
C TYR A 4 -1.97 -16.44 -3.86
N GLY A 5 -0.75 -16.65 -3.35
CA GLY A 5 0.49 -16.18 -3.92
C GLY A 5 1.00 -14.88 -3.29
N LEU A 6 2.23 -14.51 -3.61
CA LEU A 6 2.91 -13.35 -3.04
C LEU A 6 2.22 -12.04 -3.43
N VAL A 7 2.05 -11.16 -2.45
CA VAL A 7 1.58 -9.77 -2.62
C VAL A 7 2.75 -8.82 -2.51
N SER A 8 3.01 -7.99 -3.51
CA SER A 8 3.94 -6.86 -3.40
C SER A 8 3.18 -5.59 -3.01
N ILE A 9 3.53 -5.05 -1.86
CA ILE A 9 2.99 -3.81 -1.32
C ILE A 9 3.96 -2.68 -1.66
N ILE A 10 3.49 -1.69 -2.39
CA ILE A 10 4.29 -0.57 -2.88
C ILE A 10 4.03 0.64 -1.99
N THR A 11 5.07 1.10 -1.28
CA THR A 11 4.99 2.24 -0.37
C THR A 11 6.02 3.30 -0.77
N PRO A 12 5.58 4.33 -1.53
CA PRO A 12 6.41 5.51 -1.73
C PRO A 12 6.48 6.28 -0.41
N THR A 13 7.63 6.86 -0.08
CA THR A 13 7.78 7.70 1.11
C THR A 13 8.63 8.93 0.83
N TRP A 14 8.30 10.02 1.49
CA TRP A 14 9.11 11.24 1.52
C TRP A 14 8.79 12.03 2.78
N ALA A 15 9.82 12.27 3.63
CA ALA A 15 9.70 13.02 4.89
C ALA A 15 8.53 12.55 5.77
N CYS A 16 8.42 11.23 5.99
CA CYS A 16 7.25 10.60 6.63
C CYS A 16 7.59 9.92 7.97
N ALA A 17 8.66 10.33 8.63
CA ALA A 17 9.10 9.77 9.91
C ALA A 17 8.02 9.69 10.98
N PRO A 18 7.07 10.65 11.13
CA PRO A 18 6.02 10.57 12.14
C PRO A 18 5.03 9.42 11.94
N PHE A 19 4.78 9.00 10.69
CA PHE A 19 3.65 8.12 10.34
C PHE A 19 4.09 6.73 9.90
N ILE A 20 5.19 6.59 9.17
CA ILE A 20 5.57 5.35 8.49
C ILE A 20 5.69 4.13 9.40
N CYS A 21 6.02 4.30 10.66
CA CYS A 21 6.09 3.19 11.62
C CYS A 21 4.71 2.57 11.88
N GLU A 22 3.64 3.37 11.87
CA GLU A 22 2.27 2.87 12.03
C GLU A 22 1.81 2.16 10.76
N THR A 23 2.12 2.72 9.60
CA THR A 23 1.90 2.08 8.30
C THR A 23 2.53 0.68 8.25
N ILE A 24 3.82 0.55 8.62
CA ILE A 24 4.50 -0.76 8.67
C ILE A 24 3.81 -1.72 9.63
N ARG A 25 3.43 -1.27 10.83
CA ARG A 25 2.71 -2.11 11.80
C ARG A 25 1.37 -2.59 11.27
N SER A 26 0.64 -1.76 10.52
CA SER A 26 -0.63 -2.13 9.91
C SER A 26 -0.48 -3.24 8.87
N ILE A 27 0.65 -3.25 8.14
CA ILE A 27 1.00 -4.32 7.20
C ILE A 27 1.40 -5.60 7.94
N GLN A 28 2.23 -5.50 8.98
CA GLN A 28 2.62 -6.66 9.80
C GLN A 28 1.43 -7.32 10.50
N ALA A 29 0.39 -6.53 10.84
CA ALA A 29 -0.84 -7.00 11.45
C ALA A 29 -1.82 -7.66 10.47
N GLN A 30 -1.52 -7.71 9.17
CA GLN A 30 -2.39 -8.37 8.19
C GLN A 30 -2.54 -9.86 8.50
N THR A 31 -3.77 -10.39 8.38
CA THR A 31 -4.02 -11.83 8.54
C THR A 31 -3.38 -12.66 7.44
N TYR A 32 -3.33 -12.16 6.20
CA TYR A 32 -2.59 -12.78 5.10
C TYR A 32 -1.10 -12.44 5.21
N GLN A 33 -0.24 -13.46 5.34
CA GLN A 33 1.18 -13.27 5.66
C GLN A 33 2.15 -13.42 4.47
N ASN A 34 1.67 -13.86 3.29
CA ASN A 34 2.52 -14.02 2.10
C ASN A 34 2.61 -12.69 1.33
N TRP A 35 3.38 -11.74 1.87
CA TRP A 35 3.60 -10.42 1.29
C TRP A 35 5.07 -9.98 1.39
N GLU A 36 5.45 -9.06 0.52
CA GLU A 36 6.65 -8.24 0.63
C GLU A 36 6.24 -6.75 0.65
N LEU A 37 6.96 -5.95 1.44
CA LEU A 37 6.79 -4.50 1.51
C LEU A 37 7.99 -3.83 0.83
N LEU A 38 7.73 -3.05 -0.21
CA LEU A 38 8.73 -2.32 -0.97
C LEU A 38 8.61 -0.81 -0.68
N ILE A 39 9.38 -0.36 0.31
CA ILE A 39 9.48 1.05 0.64
C ILE A 39 10.47 1.69 -0.33
N GLN A 40 10.00 2.68 -1.08
CA GLN A 40 10.83 3.49 -1.95
C GLN A 40 10.83 4.92 -1.44
N ASP A 41 11.98 5.37 -0.98
CA ASP A 41 12.17 6.72 -0.45
C ASP A 41 12.53 7.69 -1.57
N ASP A 42 11.82 8.79 -1.63
CA ASP A 42 12.05 9.85 -2.61
C ASP A 42 13.08 10.90 -2.12
N CYS A 43 14.20 10.42 -1.56
CA CYS A 43 15.27 11.23 -1.03
C CYS A 43 14.84 12.08 0.18
N SER A 44 14.29 11.42 1.22
CA SER A 44 13.91 12.07 2.48
C SER A 44 15.12 12.74 3.15
N THR A 45 14.87 13.89 3.74
CA THR A 45 15.86 14.68 4.46
C THR A 45 15.66 14.68 5.98
N ASP A 46 14.57 14.06 6.44
CA ASP A 46 14.27 13.83 7.85
C ASP A 46 14.85 12.48 8.33
N ASN A 47 14.49 12.06 9.53
CA ASN A 47 14.94 10.79 10.11
C ASN A 47 14.10 9.57 9.69
N THR A 48 13.41 9.61 8.53
CA THR A 48 12.58 8.49 8.03
C THR A 48 13.37 7.17 8.01
N LEU A 49 14.58 7.12 7.44
CA LEU A 49 15.36 5.89 7.41
C LEU A 49 15.73 5.39 8.83
N GLU A 50 16.01 6.29 9.75
CA GLU A 50 16.39 5.91 11.13
C GLU A 50 15.24 5.21 11.84
N VAL A 51 14.02 5.73 11.71
CA VAL A 51 12.85 5.16 12.40
C VAL A 51 12.40 3.82 11.79
N ILE A 52 12.64 3.56 10.50
CA ILE A 52 12.28 2.29 9.86
C ILE A 52 13.36 1.21 10.00
N ARG A 53 14.61 1.57 10.29
CA ARG A 53 15.76 0.62 10.40
C ARG A 53 15.46 -0.59 11.29
N PRO A 54 14.86 -0.45 12.49
CA PRO A 54 14.53 -1.60 13.32
C PRO A 54 13.56 -2.61 12.69
N TYR A 55 12.72 -2.17 11.75
CA TYR A 55 11.80 -3.04 11.02
C TYR A 55 12.53 -3.77 9.90
N LEU A 56 13.45 -3.10 9.19
CA LEU A 56 14.28 -3.71 8.16
C LEU A 56 15.15 -4.82 8.72
N ASP A 57 15.72 -4.60 9.90
CA ASP A 57 16.61 -5.56 10.57
C ASP A 57 15.87 -6.81 11.10
N LYS A 58 14.57 -6.67 11.43
CA LYS A 58 13.78 -7.74 12.05
C LYS A 58 12.91 -8.52 11.08
N ASP A 59 12.52 -7.96 9.94
CA ASP A 59 11.58 -8.57 9.01
C ASP A 59 12.10 -8.48 7.57
N SER A 60 12.65 -9.58 7.07
CA SER A 60 13.25 -9.66 5.72
C SER A 60 12.25 -9.44 4.57
N ARG A 61 10.94 -9.45 4.85
CA ARG A 61 9.90 -9.12 3.88
C ARG A 61 9.84 -7.61 3.59
N ILE A 62 10.39 -6.77 4.50
CA ILE A 62 10.44 -5.31 4.36
C ILE A 62 11.74 -4.93 3.68
N LYS A 63 11.65 -4.21 2.57
CA LYS A 63 12.79 -3.78 1.77
C LYS A 63 12.73 -2.28 1.54
N TYR A 64 13.87 -1.64 1.64
CA TYR A 64 14.01 -0.19 1.47
C TYR A 64 15.03 0.13 0.38
N GLU A 65 14.68 1.08 -0.47
CA GLU A 65 15.63 1.76 -1.36
C GLU A 65 15.32 3.26 -1.42
N CYS A 66 16.36 4.05 -1.66
CA CYS A 66 16.24 5.50 -1.79
C CYS A 66 16.50 5.91 -3.24
N ASN A 67 15.71 6.84 -3.74
CA ASN A 67 15.98 7.51 -5.02
C ASN A 67 17.22 8.39 -4.90
N PRO A 68 18.01 8.56 -5.95
CA PRO A 68 19.21 9.41 -5.93
C PRO A 68 18.87 10.91 -5.78
N ARG A 69 17.62 11.29 -6.01
CA ARG A 69 17.07 12.64 -5.84
C ARG A 69 15.55 12.57 -5.69
N ASN A 70 14.94 13.61 -5.16
CA ASN A 70 13.49 13.74 -5.16
C ASN A 70 12.98 13.79 -6.62
N SER A 71 12.10 12.85 -6.96
CA SER A 71 11.63 12.59 -8.32
C SER A 71 10.09 12.58 -8.42
N GLY A 72 9.40 12.73 -7.29
CA GLY A 72 7.96 12.73 -7.17
C GLY A 72 7.34 11.33 -7.05
N ALA A 73 6.15 11.29 -6.49
CA ALA A 73 5.46 10.05 -6.10
C ALA A 73 5.29 9.03 -7.23
N ALA A 74 5.03 9.49 -8.46
CA ALA A 74 4.82 8.59 -9.61
C ALA A 74 6.11 7.83 -9.98
N ILE A 75 7.25 8.51 -10.04
CA ILE A 75 8.55 7.87 -10.33
C ILE A 75 8.93 6.94 -9.19
N THR A 76 8.71 7.36 -7.95
CA THR A 76 8.99 6.60 -6.75
C THR A 76 8.19 5.29 -6.70
N ARG A 77 6.88 5.33 -6.99
CA ARG A 77 6.06 4.10 -7.14
C ARG A 77 6.57 3.20 -8.27
N ASN A 78 6.93 3.77 -9.43
CA ASN A 78 7.46 3.00 -10.54
C ASN A 78 8.80 2.32 -10.21
N ASN A 79 9.66 2.96 -9.42
CA ASN A 79 10.93 2.36 -8.98
C ASN A 79 10.67 1.16 -8.05
N ALA A 80 9.74 1.27 -7.12
CA ALA A 80 9.32 0.14 -6.29
C ALA A 80 8.69 -0.99 -7.12
N LEU A 81 7.80 -0.66 -8.07
CA LEU A 81 7.14 -1.62 -8.95
C LEU A 81 8.14 -2.49 -9.74
N ARG A 82 9.25 -1.92 -10.21
CA ARG A 82 10.30 -2.69 -10.93
C ARG A 82 10.95 -3.78 -10.09
N ARG A 83 10.85 -3.69 -8.76
CA ARG A 83 11.40 -4.66 -7.80
C ARG A 83 10.37 -5.68 -7.32
N ALA A 84 9.09 -5.45 -7.63
CA ALA A 84 8.00 -6.31 -7.21
C ALA A 84 8.16 -7.73 -7.76
N LYS A 85 7.95 -8.72 -6.91
CA LYS A 85 8.04 -10.15 -7.23
C LYS A 85 6.70 -10.86 -7.06
N GLY A 86 5.74 -10.20 -6.42
CA GLY A 86 4.42 -10.74 -6.17
C GLY A 86 3.59 -10.82 -7.44
N ARG A 87 2.72 -11.81 -7.49
CA ARG A 87 1.65 -11.87 -8.48
C ARG A 87 0.69 -10.70 -8.30
N TRP A 88 0.37 -10.39 -7.06
CA TRP A 88 -0.58 -9.33 -6.70
C TRP A 88 0.17 -8.06 -6.34
N ILE A 89 -0.26 -6.95 -6.92
CA ILE A 89 0.31 -5.62 -6.64
C ILE A 89 -0.74 -4.76 -5.96
N THR A 90 -0.36 -4.10 -4.89
CA THR A 90 -1.19 -3.14 -4.16
C THR A 90 -0.34 -1.99 -3.65
N PHE A 91 -0.96 -0.87 -3.33
CA PHE A 91 -0.28 0.33 -2.85
C PHE A 91 -0.75 0.70 -1.46
N LEU A 92 0.16 1.26 -0.68
CA LEU A 92 -0.15 1.89 0.59
C LEU A 92 0.81 3.07 0.76
N ASP A 93 0.28 4.28 0.85
CA ASP A 93 1.09 5.46 1.09
C ASP A 93 1.62 5.45 2.54
N SER A 94 2.74 6.13 2.79
CA SER A 94 3.50 5.99 4.04
C SER A 94 2.86 6.65 5.27
N ASP A 95 1.69 7.25 5.11
CA ASP A 95 0.85 7.89 6.11
C ASP A 95 -0.56 7.28 6.21
N ASP A 96 -0.82 6.19 5.44
CA ASP A 96 -2.07 5.45 5.46
C ASP A 96 -1.97 4.16 6.29
N LEU A 97 -3.13 3.65 6.73
CA LEU A 97 -3.26 2.42 7.51
C LEU A 97 -4.22 1.43 6.86
N TRP A 98 -3.92 0.14 6.97
CA TRP A 98 -4.82 -0.93 6.59
C TRP A 98 -5.45 -1.64 7.78
N MET A 99 -6.72 -1.98 7.65
CA MET A 99 -7.41 -2.88 8.57
C MET A 99 -6.82 -4.29 8.48
N PRO A 100 -6.75 -5.07 9.59
CA PRO A 100 -6.00 -6.35 9.63
C PRO A 100 -6.42 -7.41 8.61
N LYS A 101 -7.62 -7.39 8.09
CA LYS A 101 -8.14 -8.37 7.10
C LYS A 101 -8.17 -7.86 5.66
N LYS A 102 -7.57 -6.70 5.39
CA LYS A 102 -7.64 -6.07 4.07
C LYS A 102 -7.13 -6.99 2.96
N LEU A 103 -5.92 -7.52 3.10
CA LEU A 103 -5.32 -8.39 2.08
C LEU A 103 -6.13 -9.68 1.91
N GLU A 104 -6.49 -10.34 3.00
CA GLU A 104 -7.26 -11.59 2.96
C GLU A 104 -8.60 -11.42 2.23
N HIS A 105 -9.37 -10.39 2.58
CA HIS A 105 -10.68 -10.16 1.98
C HIS A 105 -10.58 -9.80 0.50
N GLN A 106 -9.62 -8.95 0.13
CA GLN A 106 -9.46 -8.51 -1.24
C GLN A 106 -8.97 -9.64 -2.15
N LEU A 107 -7.98 -10.42 -1.71
CA LEU A 107 -7.48 -11.59 -2.43
C LEU A 107 -8.58 -12.64 -2.63
N LYS A 108 -9.29 -12.98 -1.55
CA LYS A 108 -10.41 -13.92 -1.63
C LYS A 108 -11.45 -13.48 -2.65
N PHE A 109 -11.86 -12.21 -2.58
CA PHE A 109 -12.83 -11.65 -3.53
C PHE A 109 -12.34 -11.74 -4.99
N MET A 110 -11.07 -11.36 -5.25
CA MET A 110 -10.52 -11.39 -6.61
C MET A 110 -10.45 -12.81 -7.17
N VAL A 111 -9.97 -13.76 -6.38
CA VAL A 111 -9.83 -15.16 -6.82
C VAL A 111 -11.19 -15.83 -7.02
N GLU A 112 -12.13 -15.69 -6.07
CA GLU A 112 -13.48 -16.28 -6.18
C GLU A 112 -14.28 -15.72 -7.36
N LYS A 113 -14.06 -14.47 -7.72
CA LYS A 113 -14.77 -13.80 -8.83
C LYS A 113 -14.01 -13.81 -10.16
N GLY A 114 -12.75 -14.24 -10.17
CA GLY A 114 -11.90 -14.22 -11.35
C GLY A 114 -11.57 -12.79 -11.85
N TYR A 115 -11.43 -11.84 -10.92
CA TYR A 115 -11.11 -10.44 -11.27
C TYR A 115 -9.61 -10.19 -11.21
N ALA A 116 -9.08 -9.53 -12.24
CA ALA A 116 -7.70 -9.09 -12.30
C ALA A 116 -7.46 -7.71 -11.66
N PHE A 117 -8.52 -7.01 -11.27
CA PHE A 117 -8.46 -5.69 -10.61
C PHE A 117 -9.61 -5.56 -9.63
N SER A 118 -9.33 -5.03 -8.46
CA SER A 118 -10.34 -4.66 -7.47
C SER A 118 -9.92 -3.43 -6.67
N TYR A 119 -10.89 -2.81 -6.04
CA TYR A 119 -10.69 -1.76 -5.05
C TYR A 119 -11.73 -1.87 -3.94
N HIS A 120 -11.48 -1.20 -2.83
CA HIS A 120 -12.38 -1.17 -1.68
C HIS A 120 -12.67 0.27 -1.23
N GLU A 121 -13.63 0.40 -0.34
CA GLU A 121 -13.93 1.64 0.36
C GLU A 121 -12.90 1.91 1.45
N TYR A 122 -12.76 3.17 1.86
CA TYR A 122 -11.91 3.57 2.98
C TYR A 122 -12.55 4.71 3.77
N THR A 123 -12.04 4.96 4.96
CA THR A 123 -12.42 6.08 5.80
C THR A 123 -11.26 7.06 5.92
N GLU A 124 -11.59 8.32 6.13
CA GLU A 124 -10.59 9.33 6.44
C GLU A 124 -10.34 9.37 7.95
N MET A 125 -9.08 9.58 8.32
CA MET A 125 -8.68 9.80 9.71
C MET A 125 -7.89 11.10 9.84
N SER A 126 -7.92 11.68 11.02
CA SER A 126 -7.11 12.85 11.38
C SER A 126 -5.65 12.45 11.63
N GLU A 127 -4.74 13.43 11.67
CA GLU A 127 -3.31 13.20 11.94
C GLU A 127 -3.04 12.50 13.28
N ASP A 128 -3.95 12.65 14.27
CA ASP A 128 -3.88 11.97 15.57
C ASP A 128 -4.55 10.57 15.55
N GLY A 129 -4.91 10.06 14.36
CA GLY A 129 -5.43 8.70 14.15
C GLY A 129 -6.91 8.52 14.49
N LYS A 130 -7.69 9.59 14.68
CA LYS A 130 -9.13 9.47 14.91
C LYS A 130 -9.89 9.31 13.62
N ASP A 131 -10.82 8.37 13.59
CA ASP A 131 -11.79 8.22 12.52
C ASP A 131 -12.67 9.50 12.44
N LEU A 132 -12.65 10.14 11.28
CA LEU A 132 -13.47 11.34 11.00
C LEU A 132 -14.91 11.01 10.63
N GLY A 133 -15.26 9.71 10.51
CA GLY A 133 -16.58 9.26 10.08
C GLY A 133 -16.88 9.59 8.60
N ILE A 134 -15.86 9.94 7.81
CA ILE A 134 -15.99 10.23 6.39
C ILE A 134 -15.70 8.95 5.63
N TYR A 135 -16.72 8.39 5.00
CA TYR A 135 -16.60 7.19 4.18
C TYR A 135 -16.43 7.57 2.71
N VAL A 136 -15.31 7.13 2.13
CA VAL A 136 -15.07 7.26 0.70
C VAL A 136 -15.45 5.95 0.02
N SER A 137 -16.60 5.95 -0.65
CA SER A 137 -17.12 4.82 -1.39
C SER A 137 -17.10 5.10 -2.89
N GLY A 138 -16.81 4.08 -3.67
CA GLY A 138 -16.85 4.13 -5.13
C GLY A 138 -18.08 3.42 -5.71
N LEU A 139 -18.22 3.48 -7.03
CA LEU A 139 -19.20 2.67 -7.74
C LEU A 139 -18.84 1.20 -7.63
N SER A 140 -19.84 0.32 -7.43
CA SER A 140 -19.61 -1.14 -7.33
C SER A 140 -18.98 -1.76 -8.59
N LYS A 141 -19.08 -1.07 -9.73
CA LYS A 141 -18.41 -1.39 -10.99
C LYS A 141 -18.07 -0.11 -11.73
N VAL A 142 -16.83 0.01 -12.15
CA VAL A 142 -16.34 1.16 -12.93
C VAL A 142 -15.92 0.69 -14.31
N GLY A 143 -16.60 1.21 -15.33
CA GLY A 143 -16.23 0.94 -16.72
C GLY A 143 -14.98 1.72 -17.14
N LYS A 144 -14.28 1.22 -18.16
CA LYS A 144 -13.04 1.84 -18.67
C LYS A 144 -13.17 3.35 -18.95
N LEU A 145 -14.30 3.77 -19.51
CA LEU A 145 -14.56 5.19 -19.82
C LEU A 145 -14.68 6.04 -18.55
N ALA A 146 -15.32 5.52 -17.51
CA ALA A 146 -15.47 6.23 -16.24
C ALA A 146 -14.12 6.39 -15.51
N MET A 147 -13.21 5.41 -15.63
CA MET A 147 -11.84 5.52 -15.12
C MET A 147 -11.02 6.63 -15.79
N TYR A 148 -11.25 6.91 -17.06
CA TYR A 148 -10.63 8.04 -17.75
C TYR A 148 -11.20 9.40 -17.32
N ALA A 149 -12.49 9.43 -16.97
CA ALA A 149 -13.17 10.66 -16.59
C ALA A 149 -12.89 11.06 -15.14
N CYS A 150 -12.65 10.08 -14.27
CA CYS A 150 -12.46 10.32 -12.83
C CYS A 150 -11.63 9.18 -12.21
N CYS A 151 -10.55 9.52 -11.51
CA CYS A 151 -9.76 8.53 -10.77
C CYS A 151 -10.45 8.19 -9.44
N TRP A 152 -11.44 7.27 -9.50
CA TRP A 152 -12.28 6.92 -8.37
C TRP A 152 -11.58 6.17 -7.23
N PRO A 153 -10.74 5.13 -7.50
CA PRO A 153 -10.12 4.42 -6.40
C PRO A 153 -8.93 5.19 -5.84
N GLY A 154 -8.93 5.44 -4.55
CA GLY A 154 -7.72 5.85 -3.85
C GLY A 154 -6.60 4.82 -4.01
N CYS A 155 -5.35 5.29 -4.03
CA CYS A 155 -4.19 4.43 -4.27
C CYS A 155 -4.12 3.28 -3.25
N LEU A 156 -4.40 3.56 -1.98
CA LEU A 156 -4.40 2.59 -0.87
C LEU A 156 -5.42 1.46 -1.04
N ALA A 157 -6.46 1.67 -1.86
CA ALA A 157 -7.58 0.75 -1.99
C ALA A 157 -7.41 -0.29 -3.10
N VAL A 158 -6.54 -0.05 -4.08
CA VAL A 158 -6.45 -0.89 -5.29
C VAL A 158 -5.56 -2.12 -5.10
N MET A 159 -5.93 -3.20 -5.83
CA MET A 159 -5.11 -4.39 -6.04
C MET A 159 -5.33 -4.91 -7.45
N TYR A 160 -4.26 -5.41 -8.08
CA TYR A 160 -4.31 -6.03 -9.41
C TYR A 160 -3.36 -7.22 -9.53
N ASP A 161 -3.70 -8.13 -10.50
CA ASP A 161 -2.94 -9.32 -10.91
C ASP A 161 -1.97 -8.98 -12.03
#